data_8b5bd7a5813fcca8bed66ef6e063892e
#
_entry.id   8b5bd7a5813fcca8bed66ef6e063892e
#
_cell.length_a   1.000
_cell.length_b   1.000
_cell.length_c   1.000
_cell.angle_alpha   90.00
_cell.angle_beta   90.00
_cell.angle_gamma   90.00
#
_symmetry.space_group_name_H-M   'P 1'
#
loop_
_entity.id
_entity.type
_entity.pdbx_description
1 polymer ?
#
loop_
_entity_poly.entity_id
_entity_poly.type
_entity_poly.pdbx_seq_one_letter_code
_entity_poly.pdbx_strand_id
1 'polypeptide(L)'
;PTRRSSDLVSTYFVTFFGTFGIDLNSWKWLIELCFLVALTGINLIAVKVFGEAEFWFSMIKITLIVGLIVTAIVMLIIGFSYPATHIEGVDGTVSGATVSLTNITDGFQLAPNGWMNFFMSFQMVFFAYQLIEFVGVTVSETQNPREVLPKAVNELIMRILIFYVGALIAIMAIVPWRNFH
;
A
#
# COMPACT_ATOMS: atom_id res chain seq x y z
N PRO A 1 15.14 -10.20 11.38
CA PRO A 1 13.96 -9.66 10.69
C PRO A 1 13.73 -8.17 10.97
N THR A 2 14.00 -7.71 12.21
CA THR A 2 13.71 -6.34 12.66
C THR A 2 14.59 -5.27 12.00
N ARG A 3 15.84 -5.56 11.66
CA ARG A 3 16.77 -4.59 11.06
C ARG A 3 16.33 -4.15 9.66
N ARG A 4 15.79 -5.06 8.86
CA ARG A 4 15.36 -4.79 7.48
C ARG A 4 14.07 -3.95 7.41
N SER A 5 13.17 -4.13 8.38
CA SER A 5 11.94 -3.36 8.43
C SER A 5 12.15 -1.92 8.93
N SER A 6 13.07 -1.71 9.88
CA SER A 6 13.43 -0.35 10.32
C SER A 6 14.10 0.45 9.22
N ASP A 7 14.97 -0.18 8.41
CA ASP A 7 15.65 0.47 7.28
C ASP A 7 14.67 0.93 6.20
N LEU A 8 13.62 0.14 5.93
CA LEU A 8 12.57 0.51 4.97
C LEU A 8 11.76 1.70 5.47
N VAL A 9 11.29 1.66 6.72
CA VAL A 9 10.49 2.73 7.31
C VAL A 9 11.26 4.05 7.34
N SER A 10 12.53 4.02 7.75
CA SER A 10 13.37 5.21 7.78
C SER A 10 13.62 5.79 6.38
N THR A 11 13.77 4.93 5.37
CA THR A 11 13.96 5.37 3.98
C THR A 11 12.71 6.08 3.46
N TYR A 12 11.52 5.51 3.66
CA TYR A 12 10.27 6.16 3.27
C TYR A 12 10.05 7.50 4.01
N PHE A 13 10.41 7.55 5.29
CA PHE A 13 10.30 8.76 6.09
C PHE A 13 11.22 9.87 5.56
N VAL A 14 12.49 9.55 5.30
CA VAL A 14 13.47 10.50 4.75
C VAL A 14 13.02 10.99 3.36
N THR A 15 12.53 10.08 2.50
CA THR A 15 12.03 10.43 1.17
C THR A 15 10.83 11.38 1.27
N PHE A 16 9.88 11.10 2.17
CA PHE A 16 8.71 11.95 2.38
C PHE A 16 9.11 13.38 2.77
N PHE A 17 10.03 13.56 3.72
CA PHE A 17 10.50 14.88 4.12
C PHE A 17 11.38 15.55 3.06
N GLY A 18 12.06 14.76 2.22
CA GLY A 18 12.79 15.23 1.06
C GLY A 18 11.90 15.96 0.05
N THR A 19 10.64 15.55 -0.11
CA THR A 19 9.67 16.24 -0.99
C THR A 19 9.32 17.65 -0.50
N PHE A 20 9.52 17.93 0.78
CA PHE A 20 9.36 19.27 1.39
C PHE A 20 10.67 20.09 1.45
N GLY A 21 11.74 19.59 0.79
CA GLY A 21 13.05 20.27 0.77
C GLY A 21 13.87 20.08 2.04
N ILE A 22 13.51 19.16 2.93
CA ILE A 22 14.21 18.87 4.18
C ILE A 22 15.12 17.67 3.97
N ASP A 23 16.44 17.89 3.87
CA ASP A 23 17.41 16.79 3.75
C ASP A 23 17.71 16.17 5.12
N LEU A 24 17.13 15.01 5.36
CA LEU A 24 17.32 14.21 6.57
C LEU A 24 18.30 13.04 6.38
N ASN A 25 18.96 12.94 5.22
CA ASN A 25 19.86 11.82 4.92
C ASN A 25 20.99 11.68 5.94
N SER A 26 21.57 12.79 6.40
CA SER A 26 22.64 12.79 7.42
C SER A 26 22.16 12.30 8.79
N TRP A 27 20.86 12.36 9.06
CA TRP A 27 20.23 11.97 10.33
C TRP A 27 19.50 10.62 10.25
N LYS A 28 19.64 9.92 9.14
CA LYS A 28 18.93 8.64 8.89
C LYS A 28 19.17 7.63 10.02
N TRP A 29 20.38 7.50 10.51
CA TRP A 29 20.73 6.57 11.60
C TRP A 29 20.01 6.92 12.91
N LEU A 30 19.82 8.22 13.19
CA LEU A 30 19.08 8.69 14.37
C LEU A 30 17.58 8.39 14.26
N ILE A 31 17.03 8.55 13.05
CA ILE A 31 15.64 8.23 12.74
C ILE A 31 15.41 6.72 12.90
N GLU A 32 16.31 5.90 12.40
CA GLU A 32 16.28 4.44 12.57
C GLU A 32 16.32 4.04 14.05
N LEU A 33 17.21 4.68 14.83
CA LEU A 33 17.30 4.46 16.27
C LEU A 33 16.02 4.87 16.99
N CYS A 34 15.44 6.01 16.63
CA CYS A 34 14.20 6.50 17.20
C CYS A 34 13.02 5.55 16.93
N PHE A 35 12.89 5.07 15.69
CA PHE A 35 11.87 4.07 15.34
C PHE A 35 12.10 2.74 16.08
N LEU A 36 13.34 2.31 16.22
CA LEU A 36 13.67 1.08 16.93
C LEU A 36 13.32 1.19 18.41
N VAL A 37 13.65 2.31 19.05
CA VAL A 37 13.31 2.58 20.46
C VAL A 37 11.81 2.69 20.64
N ALA A 38 11.11 3.40 19.73
CA ALA A 38 9.66 3.55 19.76
C ALA A 38 8.94 2.18 19.62
N LEU A 39 9.36 1.37 18.64
CA LEU A 39 8.80 0.03 18.44
C LEU A 39 9.08 -0.89 19.63
N THR A 40 10.29 -0.81 20.21
CA THR A 40 10.62 -1.58 21.41
C THR A 40 9.80 -1.11 22.61
N GLY A 41 9.63 0.20 22.78
CA GLY A 41 8.79 0.77 23.84
C GLY A 41 7.32 0.34 23.74
N ILE A 42 6.76 0.39 22.52
CA ILE A 42 5.39 -0.08 22.26
C ILE A 42 5.27 -1.58 22.57
N ASN A 43 6.25 -2.39 22.23
CA ASN A 43 6.26 -3.83 22.47
C ASN A 43 6.35 -4.17 23.98
N LEU A 44 6.93 -3.30 24.79
CA LEU A 44 7.02 -3.47 26.25
C LEU A 44 5.77 -2.99 26.98
N ILE A 45 4.93 -2.18 26.32
CA ILE A 45 3.67 -1.68 26.87
C ILE A 45 2.62 -2.80 26.79
N ALA A 46 1.75 -2.87 27.81
CA ALA A 46 0.74 -3.92 27.95
C ALA A 46 -0.06 -4.17 26.66
N VAL A 47 -0.36 -5.43 26.37
CA VAL A 47 -1.08 -5.94 25.17
C VAL A 47 -2.34 -5.13 24.81
N LYS A 48 -3.02 -4.55 25.79
CA LYS A 48 -4.21 -3.71 25.58
C LYS A 48 -3.90 -2.43 24.80
N VAL A 49 -2.81 -1.74 25.14
CA VAL A 49 -2.40 -0.50 24.45
C VAL A 49 -1.90 -0.81 23.04
N PHE A 50 -1.25 -1.96 22.86
CA PHE A 50 -0.84 -2.45 21.55
C PHE A 50 -2.04 -2.69 20.64
N GLY A 51 -3.10 -3.33 21.15
CA GLY A 51 -4.34 -3.57 20.40
C GLY A 51 -5.03 -2.27 19.97
N GLU A 52 -5.07 -1.25 20.84
CA GLU A 52 -5.61 0.07 20.48
C GLU A 52 -4.76 0.77 19.40
N ALA A 53 -3.44 0.72 19.52
CA ALA A 53 -2.54 1.29 18.52
C ALA A 53 -2.69 0.60 17.15
N GLU A 54 -2.77 -0.73 17.14
CA GLU A 54 -2.99 -1.52 15.92
C GLU A 54 -4.33 -1.17 15.25
N PHE A 55 -5.39 -1.02 16.05
CA PHE A 55 -6.69 -0.57 15.56
C PHE A 55 -6.60 0.81 14.86
N TRP A 56 -5.97 1.79 15.51
CA TRP A 56 -5.82 3.13 14.93
C TRP A 56 -4.99 3.12 13.65
N PHE A 57 -3.87 2.39 13.62
CA PHE A 57 -3.05 2.26 12.41
C PHE A 57 -3.81 1.56 11.27
N SER A 58 -4.63 0.58 11.59
CA SER A 58 -5.49 -0.08 10.62
C SER A 58 -6.55 0.87 10.06
N MET A 59 -7.18 1.68 10.91
CA MET A 59 -8.15 2.69 10.49
C MET A 59 -7.55 3.75 9.56
N ILE A 60 -6.33 4.20 9.84
CA ILE A 60 -5.61 5.14 8.96
C ILE A 60 -5.42 4.53 7.58
N LYS A 61 -4.94 3.28 7.48
CA LYS A 61 -4.76 2.59 6.20
C LYS A 61 -6.06 2.48 5.41
N ILE A 62 -7.14 2.06 6.06
CA ILE A 62 -8.46 1.91 5.44
C ILE A 62 -8.94 3.27 4.92
N THR A 63 -8.83 4.32 5.74
CA THR A 63 -9.24 5.68 5.36
C THR A 63 -8.47 6.19 4.16
N LEU A 64 -7.16 5.95 4.10
CA LEU A 64 -6.33 6.34 2.97
C LEU A 64 -6.73 5.63 1.68
N ILE A 65 -6.98 4.31 1.74
CA ILE A 65 -7.39 3.53 0.55
C ILE A 65 -8.79 3.95 0.08
N VAL A 66 -9.74 4.11 1.01
CA VAL A 66 -11.07 4.60 0.67
C VAL A 66 -11.00 6.03 0.10
N GLY A 67 -10.19 6.90 0.71
CA GLY A 67 -9.93 8.25 0.20
C GLY A 67 -9.37 8.24 -1.23
N LEU A 68 -8.41 7.36 -1.52
CA LEU A 68 -7.88 7.18 -2.86
C LEU A 68 -8.97 6.78 -3.86
N ILE A 69 -9.79 5.78 -3.52
CA ILE A 69 -10.87 5.29 -4.39
C ILE A 69 -11.91 6.40 -4.63
N VAL A 70 -12.32 7.10 -3.57
CA VAL A 70 -13.28 8.20 -3.68
C VAL A 70 -12.71 9.34 -4.54
N THR A 71 -11.46 9.71 -4.32
CA THR A 71 -10.77 10.73 -5.13
C THR A 71 -10.72 10.33 -6.61
N ALA A 72 -10.39 9.07 -6.90
CA ALA A 72 -10.36 8.56 -8.28
C ALA A 72 -11.75 8.64 -8.94
N ILE A 73 -12.81 8.28 -8.21
CA ILE A 73 -14.19 8.37 -8.70
C ILE A 73 -14.56 9.83 -8.98
N VAL A 74 -14.26 10.75 -8.07
CA VAL A 74 -14.51 12.18 -8.25
C VAL A 74 -13.77 12.74 -9.46
N MET A 75 -12.49 12.43 -9.59
CA MET A 75 -11.67 12.86 -10.73
C MET A 75 -12.18 12.30 -12.06
N LEU A 76 -12.68 11.06 -12.04
CA LEU A 76 -13.27 10.41 -13.22
C LEU A 76 -14.58 11.08 -13.64
N ILE A 77 -15.45 11.45 -12.68
CA ILE A 77 -16.72 12.15 -12.96
C ILE A 77 -16.47 13.55 -13.52
N ILE A 78 -15.48 14.27 -12.97
CA ILE A 78 -15.13 15.64 -13.41
C ILE A 78 -14.38 15.62 -14.73
N GLY A 79 -13.83 14.47 -15.15
CA GLY A 79 -12.96 14.36 -16.32
C GLY A 79 -11.65 15.13 -16.13
N PHE A 80 -11.06 15.03 -14.94
CA PHE A 80 -9.85 15.75 -14.59
C PHE A 80 -8.70 15.34 -15.49
N SER A 81 -7.98 16.33 -16.03
CA SER A 81 -6.77 16.13 -16.82
C SER A 81 -5.59 16.85 -16.19
N TYR A 82 -4.46 16.19 -16.16
CA TYR A 82 -3.22 16.75 -15.64
C TYR A 82 -2.15 16.85 -16.74
N PRO A 83 -1.31 17.92 -16.70
CA PRO A 83 -0.20 18.07 -17.63
C PRO A 83 0.91 17.04 -17.34
N ALA A 84 1.83 16.87 -18.28
CA ALA A 84 3.03 16.10 -18.03
C ALA A 84 3.80 16.70 -16.85
N THR A 85 4.12 15.86 -15.87
CA THR A 85 4.77 16.29 -14.64
C THR A 85 5.94 15.36 -14.35
N HIS A 86 7.04 15.94 -13.89
CA HIS A 86 8.16 15.15 -13.35
C HIS A 86 7.85 14.82 -11.90
N ILE A 87 7.78 13.53 -11.57
CA ILE A 87 7.60 13.07 -10.20
C ILE A 87 8.97 12.64 -9.67
N GLU A 88 9.45 13.29 -8.62
CA GLU A 88 10.70 12.91 -7.96
C GLU A 88 10.62 11.47 -7.47
N GLY A 89 11.61 10.66 -7.84
CA GLY A 89 11.69 9.24 -7.48
C GLY A 89 11.13 8.27 -8.51
N VAL A 90 10.57 8.77 -9.62
CA VAL A 90 10.23 7.98 -10.80
C VAL A 90 11.15 8.40 -11.93
N ASP A 91 11.92 7.45 -12.46
CA ASP A 91 12.78 7.71 -13.63
C ASP A 91 11.90 8.05 -14.83
N GLY A 92 11.78 9.34 -15.13
CA GLY A 92 11.05 9.84 -16.30
C GLY A 92 9.96 10.86 -15.95
N THR A 93 9.40 11.47 -16.99
CA THR A 93 8.23 12.35 -16.88
C THR A 93 6.96 11.52 -17.07
N VAL A 94 6.04 11.62 -16.14
CA VAL A 94 4.68 11.09 -16.32
C VAL A 94 4.00 11.93 -17.39
N SER A 95 3.65 11.30 -18.51
CA SER A 95 2.90 11.98 -19.57
C SER A 95 1.56 12.46 -19.04
N GLY A 96 1.15 13.67 -19.45
CA GLY A 96 -0.17 14.19 -19.12
C GLY A 96 -1.28 13.26 -19.63
N ALA A 97 -2.28 13.07 -18.82
CA ALA A 97 -3.42 12.21 -19.18
C ALA A 97 -4.73 12.75 -18.60
N THR A 98 -5.83 12.32 -19.18
CA THR A 98 -7.16 12.52 -18.62
C THR A 98 -7.54 11.28 -17.82
N VAL A 99 -8.06 11.48 -16.63
CA VAL A 99 -8.53 10.36 -15.77
C VAL A 99 -9.69 9.66 -16.45
N SER A 100 -9.48 8.39 -16.80
CA SER A 100 -10.47 7.60 -17.55
C SER A 100 -10.27 6.10 -17.32
N LEU A 101 -11.35 5.35 -17.37
CA LEU A 101 -11.28 3.88 -17.37
C LEU A 101 -10.60 3.31 -18.62
N THR A 102 -10.56 4.07 -19.72
CA THR A 102 -9.83 3.66 -20.92
C THR A 102 -8.33 3.56 -20.70
N ASN A 103 -7.78 4.27 -19.71
CA ASN A 103 -6.37 4.16 -19.33
C ASN A 103 -5.96 2.74 -18.90
N ILE A 104 -6.92 1.92 -18.46
CA ILE A 104 -6.69 0.52 -18.05
C ILE A 104 -6.55 -0.39 -19.28
N THR A 105 -7.39 -0.17 -20.29
CA THR A 105 -7.52 -1.06 -21.44
C THR A 105 -6.73 -0.59 -22.65
N ASP A 106 -6.40 0.70 -22.72
CA ASP A 106 -5.70 1.27 -23.87
C ASP A 106 -4.28 0.72 -24.03
N GLY A 107 -4.06 0.00 -25.13
CA GLY A 107 -2.79 -0.65 -25.44
C GLY A 107 -2.41 -1.76 -24.47
N PHE A 108 -3.38 -2.43 -23.85
CA PHE A 108 -3.13 -3.51 -22.89
C PHE A 108 -2.20 -4.58 -23.47
N GLN A 109 -1.14 -4.87 -22.72
CA GLN A 109 -0.19 -5.94 -23.00
C GLN A 109 0.02 -6.74 -21.71
N LEU A 110 -0.05 -8.07 -21.81
CA LEU A 110 0.09 -8.94 -20.65
C LEU A 110 1.50 -8.88 -20.03
N ALA A 111 2.51 -8.71 -20.84
CA ALA A 111 3.92 -8.66 -20.42
C ALA A 111 4.68 -7.55 -21.18
N PRO A 112 4.38 -6.25 -20.94
CA PRO A 112 4.98 -5.15 -21.67
C PRO A 112 6.51 -5.10 -21.50
N ASN A 113 7.02 -5.46 -20.32
CA ASN A 113 8.44 -5.46 -19.97
C ASN A 113 9.06 -6.88 -20.09
N GLY A 114 8.41 -7.78 -20.83
CA GLY A 114 8.88 -9.15 -21.03
C GLY A 114 8.39 -10.14 -19.97
N TRP A 115 8.38 -11.40 -20.35
CA TRP A 115 7.85 -12.50 -19.53
C TRP A 115 8.62 -12.68 -18.22
N MET A 116 9.92 -12.38 -18.19
CA MET A 116 10.73 -12.52 -16.97
C MET A 116 10.25 -11.54 -15.88
N ASN A 117 10.02 -10.30 -16.25
CA ASN A 117 9.51 -9.28 -15.30
C ASN A 117 8.07 -9.56 -14.89
N PHE A 118 7.26 -10.12 -15.80
CA PHE A 118 5.92 -10.61 -15.47
C PHE A 118 5.97 -11.69 -14.40
N PHE A 119 6.83 -12.69 -14.51
CA PHE A 119 6.99 -13.73 -13.49
C PHE A 119 7.57 -13.19 -12.18
N MET A 120 8.51 -12.24 -12.25
CA MET A 120 9.05 -11.59 -11.04
C MET A 120 8.00 -10.79 -10.29
N SER A 121 6.97 -10.24 -10.98
CA SER A 121 5.87 -9.54 -10.31
C SER A 121 5.02 -10.44 -9.40
N PHE A 122 4.97 -11.76 -9.65
CA PHE A 122 4.31 -12.71 -8.76
C PHE A 122 4.90 -12.74 -7.36
N GLN A 123 6.19 -12.43 -7.21
CA GLN A 123 6.83 -12.34 -5.89
C GLN A 123 6.15 -11.25 -5.04
N MET A 124 5.80 -10.11 -5.65
CA MET A 124 5.06 -9.04 -4.96
C MET A 124 3.65 -9.47 -4.57
N VAL A 125 2.98 -10.22 -5.45
CA VAL A 125 1.63 -10.77 -5.19
C VAL A 125 1.70 -11.75 -4.02
N PHE A 126 2.65 -12.69 -4.02
CA PHE A 126 2.85 -13.62 -2.90
C PHE A 126 3.10 -12.89 -1.61
N PHE A 127 3.94 -11.85 -1.62
CA PHE A 127 4.23 -11.07 -0.44
C PHE A 127 3.00 -10.31 0.09
N ALA A 128 2.17 -9.78 -0.81
CA ALA A 128 0.94 -9.07 -0.44
C ALA A 128 -0.08 -9.98 0.25
N TYR A 129 -0.11 -11.27 -0.10
CA TYR A 129 -1.07 -12.24 0.45
C TYR A 129 -0.50 -13.16 1.52
N GLN A 130 0.78 -13.05 1.86
CA GLN A 130 1.47 -13.93 2.81
C GLN A 130 0.83 -14.00 4.20
N LEU A 131 0.17 -12.93 4.65
CA LEU A 131 -0.42 -12.86 5.98
C LEU A 131 -1.84 -13.45 6.07
N ILE A 132 -2.44 -13.89 4.97
CA ILE A 132 -3.79 -14.47 4.97
C ILE A 132 -3.85 -15.75 5.80
N GLU A 133 -2.78 -16.53 5.79
CA GLU A 133 -2.70 -17.78 6.55
C GLU A 133 -2.83 -17.56 8.07
N PHE A 134 -2.39 -16.41 8.58
CA PHE A 134 -2.50 -16.07 9.99
C PHE A 134 -3.95 -15.92 10.48
N VAL A 135 -4.90 -15.65 9.57
CA VAL A 135 -6.33 -15.62 9.93
C VAL A 135 -6.79 -16.98 10.48
N GLY A 136 -6.32 -18.08 9.85
CA GLY A 136 -6.64 -19.43 10.34
C GLY A 136 -6.09 -19.71 11.75
N VAL A 137 -4.87 -19.23 12.02
CA VAL A 137 -4.23 -19.39 13.35
C VAL A 137 -4.96 -18.55 14.39
N THR A 138 -5.23 -17.29 14.10
CA THR A 138 -5.88 -16.35 15.04
C THR A 138 -7.31 -16.81 15.38
N VAL A 139 -8.05 -17.30 14.39
CA VAL A 139 -9.42 -17.80 14.61
C VAL A 139 -9.43 -19.07 15.46
N SER A 140 -8.39 -19.92 15.37
CA SER A 140 -8.31 -21.14 16.19
C SER A 140 -8.20 -20.86 17.70
N GLU A 141 -7.73 -19.65 18.06
CA GLU A 141 -7.61 -19.19 19.45
C GLU A 141 -8.90 -18.54 19.99
N THR A 142 -9.94 -18.38 19.15
CA THR A 142 -11.22 -17.78 19.57
C THR A 142 -12.14 -18.79 20.25
N GLN A 143 -13.09 -18.31 21.06
CA GLN A 143 -14.00 -19.18 21.82
C GLN A 143 -14.92 -20.05 20.96
N ASN A 144 -15.29 -19.61 19.74
CA ASN A 144 -16.16 -20.32 18.80
C ASN A 144 -15.59 -20.36 17.39
N PRO A 145 -14.52 -21.13 17.11
CA PRO A 145 -13.83 -21.11 15.81
C PRO A 145 -14.73 -21.49 14.64
N ARG A 146 -15.66 -22.43 14.84
CA ARG A 146 -16.56 -22.93 13.78
C ARG A 146 -17.54 -21.90 13.25
N GLU A 147 -17.93 -20.92 14.06
CA GLU A 147 -18.83 -19.84 13.66
C GLU A 147 -18.08 -18.62 13.16
N VAL A 148 -16.92 -18.34 13.75
CA VAL A 148 -16.11 -17.16 13.44
C VAL A 148 -15.36 -17.32 12.11
N LEU A 149 -14.85 -18.53 11.84
CA LEU A 149 -14.04 -18.79 10.64
C LEU A 149 -14.75 -18.46 9.31
N PRO A 150 -16.00 -18.91 9.06
CA PRO A 150 -16.69 -18.58 7.82
C PRO A 150 -16.94 -17.08 7.65
N LYS A 151 -17.27 -16.38 8.72
CA LYS A 151 -17.45 -14.92 8.71
C LYS A 151 -16.15 -14.20 8.40
N ALA A 152 -15.07 -14.58 9.07
CA ALA A 152 -13.75 -14.00 8.86
C ALA A 152 -13.27 -14.20 7.42
N VAL A 153 -13.45 -15.38 6.85
CA VAL A 153 -13.08 -15.67 5.44
C VAL A 153 -13.88 -14.83 4.45
N ASN A 154 -15.20 -14.71 4.64
CA ASN A 154 -16.04 -13.90 3.76
C ASN A 154 -15.69 -12.41 3.85
N GLU A 155 -15.47 -11.89 5.05
CA GLU A 155 -15.04 -10.51 5.24
C GLU A 155 -13.67 -10.25 4.60
N LEU A 156 -12.76 -11.21 4.68
CA LEU A 156 -11.43 -11.11 4.07
C LEU A 156 -11.52 -11.04 2.54
N ILE A 157 -12.34 -11.88 1.91
CA ILE A 157 -12.56 -11.85 0.46
C ILE A 157 -13.12 -10.49 0.04
N MET A 158 -14.12 -9.96 0.74
CA MET A 158 -14.70 -8.65 0.45
C MET A 158 -13.68 -7.52 0.62
N ARG A 159 -12.85 -7.58 1.66
CA ARG A 159 -11.77 -6.60 1.87
C ARG A 159 -10.75 -6.64 0.75
N ILE A 160 -10.34 -7.82 0.32
CA ILE A 160 -9.42 -7.99 -0.81
C ILE A 160 -10.01 -7.39 -2.08
N LEU A 161 -11.25 -7.73 -2.42
CA LEU A 161 -11.91 -7.21 -3.62
C LEU A 161 -12.00 -5.68 -3.59
N ILE A 162 -12.46 -5.10 -2.51
CA ILE A 162 -12.68 -3.64 -2.42
C ILE A 162 -11.34 -2.91 -2.35
N PHE A 163 -10.44 -3.31 -1.46
CA PHE A 163 -9.24 -2.53 -1.20
C PHE A 163 -8.12 -2.81 -2.22
N TYR A 164 -7.89 -4.05 -2.61
CA TYR A 164 -6.83 -4.35 -3.58
C TYR A 164 -7.28 -4.09 -5.01
N VAL A 165 -8.39 -4.71 -5.43
CA VAL A 165 -8.87 -4.55 -6.81
C VAL A 165 -9.39 -3.12 -7.03
N GLY A 166 -10.14 -2.56 -6.08
CA GLY A 166 -10.63 -1.20 -6.15
C GLY A 166 -9.51 -0.16 -6.18
N ALA A 167 -8.48 -0.30 -5.35
CA ALA A 167 -7.33 0.59 -5.36
C ALA A 167 -6.52 0.48 -6.67
N LEU A 168 -6.32 -0.73 -7.19
CA LEU A 168 -5.64 -0.92 -8.49
C LEU A 168 -6.39 -0.26 -9.63
N ILE A 169 -7.70 -0.47 -9.71
CA ILE A 169 -8.56 0.19 -10.71
C ILE A 169 -8.47 1.71 -10.56
N ALA A 170 -8.53 2.23 -9.34
CA ALA A 170 -8.43 3.64 -9.05
C ALA A 170 -7.10 4.24 -9.55
N ILE A 171 -5.97 3.61 -9.20
CA ILE A 171 -4.64 4.07 -9.60
C ILE A 171 -4.48 4.02 -11.13
N MET A 172 -4.88 2.91 -11.76
CA MET A 172 -4.77 2.75 -13.21
C MET A 172 -5.71 3.68 -13.98
N ALA A 173 -6.84 4.07 -13.42
CA ALA A 173 -7.73 5.06 -14.02
C ALA A 173 -7.13 6.47 -13.96
N ILE A 174 -6.43 6.81 -12.87
CA ILE A 174 -5.76 8.12 -12.70
C ILE A 174 -4.53 8.20 -13.59
N VAL A 175 -3.64 7.20 -13.52
CA VAL A 175 -2.37 7.20 -14.24
C VAL A 175 -2.35 6.03 -15.23
N PRO A 176 -2.19 6.28 -16.53
CA PRO A 176 -2.05 5.22 -17.51
C PRO A 176 -0.90 4.29 -17.14
N TRP A 177 -1.15 2.99 -17.20
CA TRP A 177 -0.17 1.98 -16.81
C TRP A 177 1.17 2.08 -17.56
N ARG A 178 1.17 2.67 -18.76
CA ARG A 178 2.39 2.92 -19.58
C ARG A 178 3.36 3.91 -18.96
N ASN A 179 2.92 4.70 -17.98
CA ASN A 179 3.79 5.64 -17.26
C ASN A 179 4.58 4.98 -16.13
N PHE A 180 4.32 3.71 -15.84
CA PHE A 180 5.08 2.92 -14.87
C PHE A 180 6.10 2.06 -15.62
N HIS A 181 7.34 2.54 -15.69
CA HIS A 181 8.46 1.85 -16.33
C HIS A 181 9.37 1.17 -15.31
#